data_8761094516b2c8581cfcdb76b60a0ad7
#
_entry.id   8761094516b2c8581cfcdb76b60a0ad7
#
_cell.length_a   1.000
_cell.length_b   1.000
_cell.length_c   1.000
_cell.angle_alpha   90.00
_cell.angle_beta   90.00
_cell.angle_gamma   90.00
#
_symmetry.space_group_name_H-M   'P 1'
#
loop_
_entity.id
_entity.type
_entity.pdbx_description
1 polymer ?
#
loop_
_entity_poly.entity_id
_entity_poly.type
_entity_poly.pdbx_seq_one_letter_code
_entity_poly.pdbx_strand_id
1 'polypeptide(L)'
;IDRKIYTYKFRKACENADKIIAISECTKRDIIRYFNIPDDKIEVVYQGCDVSFTHPVTEEKKEEVRKKYQLPDHYILNVGSIEERKNILAAVQALPMLPQHIHIVIVGRRTGYTEKVEQFIKDNGLGERVHIISNVPFNDLPAFYQLAEIFVYPSRFEGFGIPIIEALYSGTPVVAATGSCLEEAGGPDSIYVNPDDITGLAGAF
;
A
#
# COMPACT_ATOMS: atom_id res chain seq x y z
N ILE A 1 -20.65 -9.62 -4.35
CA ILE A 1 -20.76 -11.07 -4.03
C ILE A 1 -21.38 -11.15 -2.65
N ASP A 2 -22.42 -12.02 -2.50
CA ASP A 2 -23.04 -12.26 -1.20
C ASP A 2 -21.99 -12.85 -0.23
N ARG A 3 -21.80 -12.19 0.92
CA ARG A 3 -20.84 -12.59 1.95
C ARG A 3 -21.02 -14.04 2.38
N LYS A 4 -22.27 -14.52 2.50
CA LYS A 4 -22.59 -15.90 2.91
C LYS A 4 -22.12 -16.92 1.87
N ILE A 5 -22.35 -16.64 0.59
CA ILE A 5 -21.92 -17.50 -0.51
C ILE A 5 -20.38 -17.55 -0.57
N TYR A 6 -19.72 -16.41 -0.44
CA TYR A 6 -18.25 -16.35 -0.42
C TYR A 6 -17.68 -17.15 0.75
N THR A 7 -18.19 -16.91 1.97
CA THR A 7 -17.74 -17.62 3.18
C THR A 7 -17.94 -19.14 3.06
N TYR A 8 -19.09 -19.58 2.52
CA TYR A 8 -19.35 -21.01 2.30
C TYR A 8 -18.36 -21.63 1.30
N LYS A 9 -18.17 -20.99 0.15
CA LYS A 9 -17.23 -21.49 -0.89
C LYS A 9 -15.80 -21.54 -0.38
N PHE A 10 -15.35 -20.49 0.32
CA PHE A 10 -14.00 -20.42 0.87
C PHE A 10 -13.80 -21.53 1.92
N ARG A 11 -14.74 -21.71 2.84
CA ARG A 11 -14.71 -22.80 3.83
C ARG A 11 -14.59 -24.16 3.14
N LYS A 12 -15.42 -24.43 2.14
CA LYS A 12 -15.39 -25.71 1.41
C LYS A 12 -14.07 -25.93 0.68
N ALA A 13 -13.48 -24.88 0.10
CA ALA A 13 -12.15 -24.96 -0.51
C ALA A 13 -11.09 -25.34 0.54
N CYS A 14 -11.10 -24.70 1.70
CA CYS A 14 -10.16 -25.00 2.78
C CYS A 14 -10.36 -26.42 3.35
N GLU A 15 -11.59 -26.85 3.54
CA GLU A 15 -11.90 -28.21 4.05
C GLU A 15 -11.40 -29.30 3.09
N ASN A 16 -11.57 -29.10 1.78
CA ASN A 16 -11.28 -30.09 0.75
C ASN A 16 -9.81 -30.08 0.26
N ALA A 17 -9.06 -29.02 0.53
CA ALA A 17 -7.65 -28.94 0.15
C ALA A 17 -6.80 -29.91 0.99
N ASP A 18 -5.79 -30.54 0.42
CA ASP A 18 -4.81 -31.34 1.16
C ASP A 18 -3.87 -30.43 1.96
N LYS A 19 -3.44 -29.34 1.37
CA LYS A 19 -2.65 -28.26 1.99
C LYS A 19 -3.18 -26.90 1.56
N ILE A 20 -3.01 -25.91 2.42
CA ILE A 20 -3.38 -24.52 2.17
C ILE A 20 -2.12 -23.67 2.25
N ILE A 21 -1.86 -22.86 1.25
CA ILE A 21 -0.80 -21.87 1.28
C ILE A 21 -1.41 -20.54 1.72
N ALA A 22 -0.95 -20.03 2.86
CA ALA A 22 -1.26 -18.67 3.32
C ALA A 22 -0.13 -17.72 2.95
N ILE A 23 -0.48 -16.51 2.51
CA ILE A 23 0.51 -15.53 2.04
C ILE A 23 1.13 -14.70 3.17
N SER A 24 0.69 -14.91 4.41
CA SER A 24 1.23 -14.31 5.63
C SER A 24 0.82 -15.12 6.86
N GLU A 25 1.53 -14.96 7.97
CA GLU A 25 1.12 -15.49 9.27
C GLU A 25 -0.22 -14.90 9.72
N CYS A 26 -0.46 -13.63 9.41
CA CYS A 26 -1.75 -12.98 9.65
C CYS A 26 -2.88 -13.71 8.91
N THR A 27 -2.70 -13.99 7.61
CA THR A 27 -3.67 -14.76 6.80
C THR A 27 -3.87 -16.16 7.36
N LYS A 28 -2.80 -16.85 7.79
CA LYS A 28 -2.88 -18.17 8.45
C LYS A 28 -3.72 -18.09 9.71
N ARG A 29 -3.45 -17.13 10.60
CA ARG A 29 -4.24 -16.91 11.83
C ARG A 29 -5.72 -16.67 11.53
N ASP A 30 -6.02 -15.88 10.49
CA ASP A 30 -7.40 -15.62 10.07
C ASP A 30 -8.12 -16.87 9.55
N ILE A 31 -7.45 -17.71 8.76
CA ILE A 31 -8.00 -19.00 8.28
C ILE A 31 -8.33 -19.91 9.46
N ILE A 32 -7.43 -20.05 10.42
CA ILE A 32 -7.65 -20.83 11.64
C ILE A 32 -8.86 -20.26 12.41
N ARG A 33 -8.83 -18.95 12.68
CA ARG A 33 -9.83 -18.28 13.51
C ARG A 33 -11.26 -18.32 12.94
N TYR A 34 -11.40 -18.03 11.64
CA TYR A 34 -12.72 -17.86 11.02
C TYR A 34 -13.28 -19.13 10.40
N PHE A 35 -12.42 -20.06 10.03
CA PHE A 35 -12.84 -21.29 9.34
C PHE A 35 -12.56 -22.57 10.14
N ASN A 36 -11.87 -22.44 11.28
CA ASN A 36 -11.51 -23.57 12.17
C ASN A 36 -10.72 -24.67 11.44
N ILE A 37 -9.80 -24.26 10.56
CA ILE A 37 -8.90 -25.15 9.84
C ILE A 37 -7.69 -25.49 10.74
N PRO A 38 -7.27 -26.78 10.82
CA PRO A 38 -6.10 -27.17 11.60
C PRO A 38 -4.80 -26.45 11.13
N ASP A 39 -3.95 -26.08 12.08
CA ASP A 39 -2.69 -25.36 11.82
C ASP A 39 -1.74 -26.14 10.90
N ASP A 40 -1.64 -27.45 11.10
CA ASP A 40 -0.78 -28.37 10.32
C ASP A 40 -1.19 -28.49 8.85
N LYS A 41 -2.40 -28.05 8.50
CA LYS A 41 -2.90 -28.00 7.13
C LYS A 41 -2.48 -26.72 6.39
N ILE A 42 -1.97 -25.71 7.11
CA ILE A 42 -1.67 -24.39 6.56
C ILE A 42 -0.17 -24.13 6.61
N GLU A 43 0.41 -23.87 5.45
CA GLU A 43 1.80 -23.49 5.29
C GLU A 43 1.88 -22.00 4.86
N VAL A 44 2.80 -21.23 5.45
CA VAL A 44 3.00 -19.84 5.08
C VAL A 44 4.09 -19.75 4.01
N VAL A 45 3.75 -19.13 2.88
CA VAL A 45 4.68 -18.83 1.81
C VAL A 45 4.51 -17.35 1.45
N TYR A 46 5.48 -16.54 1.84
CA TYR A 46 5.45 -15.11 1.57
C TYR A 46 5.54 -14.81 0.06
N GLN A 47 4.88 -13.74 -0.33
CA GLN A 47 4.95 -13.24 -1.70
C GLN A 47 6.23 -12.42 -1.91
N GLY A 48 6.76 -12.46 -3.12
CA GLY A 48 7.79 -11.55 -3.60
C GLY A 48 7.21 -10.44 -4.46
N CYS A 49 8.08 -9.55 -4.95
CA CYS A 49 7.75 -8.60 -6.00
C CYS A 49 8.49 -8.91 -7.30
N ASP A 50 8.17 -8.19 -8.36
CA ASP A 50 8.85 -8.32 -9.64
C ASP A 50 10.30 -7.85 -9.54
N VAL A 51 11.19 -8.53 -10.27
CA VAL A 51 12.63 -8.25 -10.28
C VAL A 51 12.96 -6.83 -10.76
N SER A 52 12.09 -6.19 -11.52
CA SER A 52 12.28 -4.81 -11.99
C SER A 52 12.43 -3.79 -10.85
N PHE A 53 11.88 -4.07 -9.67
CA PHE A 53 12.03 -3.21 -8.50
C PHE A 53 13.39 -3.34 -7.81
N THR A 54 14.15 -4.41 -8.08
CA THR A 54 15.46 -4.66 -7.48
C THR A 54 16.62 -3.99 -8.23
N HIS A 55 16.33 -3.41 -9.38
CA HIS A 55 17.35 -2.78 -10.23
C HIS A 55 17.24 -1.26 -10.21
N PRO A 56 18.37 -0.54 -10.21
CA PRO A 56 18.37 0.91 -10.38
C PRO A 56 17.74 1.30 -11.73
N VAL A 57 16.81 2.23 -11.70
CA VAL A 57 16.27 2.87 -12.90
C VAL A 57 17.27 3.92 -13.37
N THR A 58 17.54 3.99 -14.68
CA THR A 58 18.49 5.00 -15.21
C THR A 58 17.97 6.42 -14.99
N GLU A 59 18.88 7.39 -14.88
CA GLU A 59 18.50 8.80 -14.66
C GLU A 59 17.68 9.35 -15.84
N GLU A 60 17.98 8.90 -17.07
CA GLU A 60 17.18 9.27 -18.27
C GLU A 60 15.74 8.79 -18.13
N LYS A 61 15.53 7.55 -17.63
CA LYS A 61 14.17 7.00 -17.44
C LYS A 61 13.46 7.68 -16.27
N LYS A 62 14.15 7.99 -15.20
CA LYS A 62 13.58 8.76 -14.08
C LYS A 62 13.12 10.15 -14.54
N GLU A 63 13.94 10.83 -15.34
CA GLU A 63 13.59 12.14 -15.88
C GLU A 63 12.43 12.09 -16.90
N GLU A 64 12.39 11.04 -17.75
CA GLU A 64 11.24 10.76 -18.63
C GLU A 64 9.93 10.62 -17.83
N VAL A 65 9.96 9.79 -16.75
CA VAL A 65 8.80 9.53 -15.88
C VAL A 65 8.40 10.80 -15.14
N ARG A 66 9.37 11.55 -14.59
CA ARG A 66 9.12 12.82 -13.90
C ARG A 66 8.39 13.81 -14.81
N LYS A 67 8.85 13.99 -16.05
CA LYS A 67 8.23 14.88 -17.04
C LYS A 67 6.86 14.38 -17.50
N LYS A 68 6.77 13.09 -17.81
CA LYS A 68 5.53 12.47 -18.31
C LYS A 68 4.37 12.63 -17.34
N TYR A 69 4.61 12.47 -16.03
CA TYR A 69 3.59 12.54 -15.00
C TYR A 69 3.60 13.84 -14.20
N GLN A 70 4.48 14.78 -14.54
CA GLN A 70 4.66 16.06 -13.83
C GLN A 70 4.88 15.84 -12.33
N LEU A 71 5.76 14.88 -11.99
CA LEU A 71 6.02 14.54 -10.59
C LEU A 71 6.73 15.70 -9.88
N PRO A 72 6.31 16.04 -8.65
CA PRO A 72 7.00 17.00 -7.82
C PRO A 72 8.40 16.50 -7.41
N ASP A 73 9.28 17.43 -7.02
CA ASP A 73 10.64 17.07 -6.60
C ASP A 73 10.67 16.30 -5.28
N HIS A 74 9.77 16.63 -4.36
CA HIS A 74 9.68 16.05 -3.03
C HIS A 74 8.29 15.45 -2.82
N TYR A 75 8.18 14.13 -2.74
CA TYR A 75 6.88 13.51 -2.52
C TYR A 75 6.92 12.21 -1.72
N ILE A 76 5.80 11.99 -1.05
CA ILE A 76 5.41 10.74 -0.42
C ILE A 76 4.59 9.95 -1.43
N LEU A 77 4.94 8.70 -1.68
CA LEU A 77 4.27 7.82 -2.64
C LEU A 77 3.27 6.89 -1.96
N ASN A 78 2.11 6.71 -2.57
CA ASN A 78 1.21 5.59 -2.30
C ASN A 78 0.84 4.87 -3.59
N VAL A 79 0.87 3.53 -3.60
CA VAL A 79 0.50 2.71 -4.76
C VAL A 79 -0.61 1.73 -4.40
N GLY A 80 -1.71 1.79 -5.15
CA GLY A 80 -2.84 0.88 -5.00
C GLY A 80 -4.18 1.53 -5.34
N SER A 81 -5.25 0.71 -5.48
CA SER A 81 -6.60 1.22 -5.70
C SER A 81 -7.03 2.15 -4.54
N ILE A 82 -7.71 3.23 -4.86
CA ILE A 82 -8.18 4.22 -3.87
C ILE A 82 -9.45 3.68 -3.22
N GLU A 83 -9.27 2.91 -2.14
CA GLU A 83 -10.34 2.23 -1.40
C GLU A 83 -10.32 2.64 0.07
N GLU A 84 -11.48 2.62 0.73
CA GLU A 84 -11.60 3.00 2.15
C GLU A 84 -10.67 2.17 3.06
N ARG A 85 -10.58 0.85 2.83
CA ARG A 85 -9.70 -0.02 3.61
C ARG A 85 -8.21 0.30 3.46
N LYS A 86 -7.79 0.88 2.32
CA LYS A 86 -6.40 1.31 2.06
C LYS A 86 -6.05 2.64 2.71
N ASN A 87 -7.05 3.36 3.23
CA ASN A 87 -6.92 4.47 4.15
C ASN A 87 -6.00 5.63 3.70
N ILE A 88 -5.84 5.81 2.37
CA ILE A 88 -4.99 6.90 1.85
C ILE A 88 -5.44 8.29 2.31
N LEU A 89 -6.71 8.44 2.64
CA LEU A 89 -7.23 9.70 3.20
C LEU A 89 -6.46 10.11 4.47
N ALA A 90 -6.01 9.16 5.30
CA ALA A 90 -5.21 9.47 6.49
C ALA A 90 -3.89 10.17 6.15
N ALA A 91 -3.19 9.70 5.10
CA ALA A 91 -1.98 10.37 4.62
C ALA A 91 -2.27 11.77 4.07
N VAL A 92 -3.38 11.94 3.33
CA VAL A 92 -3.81 13.26 2.84
C VAL A 92 -4.17 14.20 4.01
N GLN A 93 -4.77 13.67 5.08
CA GLN A 93 -5.08 14.44 6.29
C GLN A 93 -3.82 14.86 7.08
N ALA A 94 -2.74 14.08 7.02
CA ALA A 94 -1.46 14.43 7.63
C ALA A 94 -0.72 15.55 6.87
N LEU A 95 -0.96 15.70 5.55
CA LEU A 95 -0.24 16.61 4.69
C LEU A 95 -0.21 18.09 5.14
N PRO A 96 -1.26 18.67 5.71
CA PRO A 96 -1.22 20.05 6.25
C PRO A 96 -0.20 20.28 7.37
N MET A 97 0.22 19.21 8.07
CA MET A 97 1.19 19.26 9.15
C MET A 97 2.65 19.22 8.64
N LEU A 98 2.84 18.93 7.35
CA LEU A 98 4.15 18.78 6.71
C LEU A 98 4.58 20.10 6.01
N PRO A 99 5.89 20.32 5.79
CA PRO A 99 6.40 21.44 5.03
C PRO A 99 5.69 21.58 3.67
N GLN A 100 5.54 22.82 3.20
CA GLN A 100 4.77 23.14 1.99
C GLN A 100 5.34 22.52 0.71
N HIS A 101 6.63 22.21 0.66
CA HIS A 101 7.27 21.60 -0.50
C HIS A 101 7.05 20.08 -0.59
N ILE A 102 6.51 19.44 0.45
CA ILE A 102 6.18 18.03 0.42
C ILE A 102 4.83 17.80 -0.22
N HIS A 103 4.77 16.91 -1.18
CA HIS A 103 3.59 16.53 -1.91
C HIS A 103 3.21 15.06 -1.63
N ILE A 104 2.01 14.65 -2.02
CA ILE A 104 1.60 13.24 -2.04
C ILE A 104 1.28 12.85 -3.47
N VAL A 105 1.88 11.75 -3.93
CA VAL A 105 1.58 11.11 -5.21
C VAL A 105 0.86 9.79 -4.95
N ILE A 106 -0.36 9.67 -5.43
CA ILE A 106 -1.21 8.50 -5.30
C ILE A 106 -1.33 7.84 -6.66
N VAL A 107 -0.72 6.67 -6.82
CA VAL A 107 -0.78 5.89 -8.06
C VAL A 107 -1.76 4.76 -7.90
N GLY A 108 -2.85 4.77 -8.70
CA GLY A 108 -3.78 3.68 -8.63
C GLY A 108 -5.12 3.89 -9.31
N ARG A 109 -5.91 2.82 -9.27
CA ARG A 109 -7.25 2.83 -9.84
C ARG A 109 -8.21 3.64 -8.97
N ARG A 110 -8.94 4.55 -9.59
CA ARG A 110 -10.02 5.30 -8.96
C ARG A 110 -11.22 4.40 -8.66
N THR A 111 -11.87 4.65 -7.53
CA THR A 111 -13.12 3.97 -7.11
C THR A 111 -14.12 5.02 -6.64
N GLY A 112 -15.34 4.63 -6.25
CA GLY A 112 -16.31 5.56 -5.65
C GLY A 112 -15.79 6.25 -4.39
N TYR A 113 -14.82 5.65 -3.67
CA TYR A 113 -14.21 6.29 -2.50
C TYR A 113 -13.28 7.47 -2.87
N THR A 114 -12.80 7.52 -4.12
CA THR A 114 -11.93 8.62 -4.59
C THR A 114 -12.61 9.98 -4.46
N GLU A 115 -13.92 10.06 -4.67
CA GLU A 115 -14.70 11.30 -4.53
C GLU A 115 -14.58 11.88 -3.11
N LYS A 116 -14.59 11.02 -2.09
CA LYS A 116 -14.40 11.45 -0.69
C LYS A 116 -13.00 12.04 -0.45
N VAL A 117 -11.98 11.43 -1.05
CA VAL A 117 -10.59 11.92 -0.95
C VAL A 117 -10.47 13.26 -1.67
N GLU A 118 -10.99 13.38 -2.89
CA GLU A 118 -10.97 14.62 -3.68
C GLU A 118 -11.74 15.76 -3.02
N GLN A 119 -12.88 15.43 -2.39
CA GLN A 119 -13.65 16.43 -1.64
C GLN A 119 -12.81 16.98 -0.47
N PHE A 120 -12.14 16.10 0.29
CA PHE A 120 -11.25 16.54 1.38
C PHE A 120 -10.10 17.43 0.85
N ILE A 121 -9.46 17.04 -0.26
CA ILE A 121 -8.38 17.81 -0.92
C ILE A 121 -8.90 19.23 -1.25
N LYS A 122 -10.06 19.31 -1.87
CA LYS A 122 -10.69 20.58 -2.25
C LYS A 122 -11.03 21.46 -1.04
N ASP A 123 -11.68 20.88 -0.04
CA ASP A 123 -12.16 21.62 1.15
C ASP A 123 -10.99 22.17 2.00
N ASN A 124 -9.81 21.55 1.90
CA ASN A 124 -8.60 21.96 2.63
C ASN A 124 -7.54 22.67 1.75
N GLY A 125 -7.86 23.00 0.49
CA GLY A 125 -6.94 23.72 -0.41
C GLY A 125 -5.66 22.96 -0.76
N LEU A 126 -5.71 21.61 -0.81
CA LEU A 126 -4.52 20.76 -1.02
C LEU A 126 -4.32 20.36 -2.50
N GLY A 127 -5.07 20.94 -3.42
CA GLY A 127 -5.06 20.56 -4.85
C GLY A 127 -3.68 20.62 -5.51
N GLU A 128 -2.84 21.57 -5.13
CA GLU A 128 -1.47 21.72 -5.66
C GLU A 128 -0.49 20.70 -5.07
N ARG A 129 -0.84 20.06 -3.94
CA ARG A 129 0.06 19.17 -3.19
C ARG A 129 -0.32 17.69 -3.25
N VAL A 130 -1.48 17.34 -3.83
CA VAL A 130 -1.94 15.94 -3.94
C VAL A 130 -2.18 15.59 -5.40
N HIS A 131 -1.44 14.61 -5.90
CA HIS A 131 -1.46 14.16 -7.30
C HIS A 131 -2.03 12.75 -7.39
N ILE A 132 -3.21 12.59 -8.00
CA ILE A 132 -3.84 11.28 -8.22
C ILE A 132 -3.61 10.85 -9.67
N ILE A 133 -2.78 9.82 -9.87
CA ILE A 133 -2.36 9.33 -11.17
C ILE A 133 -2.91 7.92 -11.38
N SER A 134 -3.64 7.72 -12.47
CA SER A 134 -4.20 6.41 -12.84
C SER A 134 -3.58 5.88 -14.13
N ASN A 135 -3.71 4.56 -14.34
CA ASN A 135 -3.24 3.89 -15.56
C ASN A 135 -1.74 4.03 -15.83
N VAL A 136 -0.93 4.07 -14.77
CA VAL A 136 0.54 4.03 -14.90
C VAL A 136 0.94 2.65 -15.41
N PRO A 137 1.68 2.53 -16.52
CA PRO A 137 2.24 1.27 -16.97
C PRO A 137 3.19 0.68 -15.92
N PHE A 138 3.17 -0.65 -15.81
CA PHE A 138 3.98 -1.36 -14.82
C PHE A 138 5.47 -0.99 -14.90
N ASN A 139 6.01 -0.85 -16.10
CA ASN A 139 7.42 -0.52 -16.33
C ASN A 139 7.82 0.90 -15.86
N ASP A 140 6.86 1.78 -15.59
CA ASP A 140 7.14 3.11 -15.05
C ASP A 140 7.14 3.12 -13.51
N LEU A 141 6.50 2.12 -12.85
CA LEU A 141 6.36 2.07 -11.39
C LEU A 141 7.69 2.09 -10.62
N PRO A 142 8.75 1.33 -11.02
CA PRO A 142 10.02 1.39 -10.31
C PRO A 142 10.60 2.81 -10.20
N ALA A 143 10.41 3.65 -11.22
CA ALA A 143 10.85 5.04 -11.18
C ALA A 143 10.04 5.87 -10.16
N PHE A 144 8.73 5.64 -10.02
CA PHE A 144 7.92 6.31 -8.98
C PHE A 144 8.43 6.01 -7.58
N TYR A 145 8.77 4.74 -7.29
CA TYR A 145 9.31 4.36 -6.00
C TYR A 145 10.69 5.00 -5.78
N GLN A 146 11.62 4.85 -6.72
CA GLN A 146 12.99 5.35 -6.58
C GLN A 146 13.11 6.88 -6.56
N LEU A 147 12.10 7.61 -7.02
CA LEU A 147 12.02 9.07 -6.96
C LEU A 147 11.32 9.58 -5.68
N ALA A 148 10.61 8.72 -4.97
CA ALA A 148 9.89 9.08 -3.75
C ALA A 148 10.84 9.17 -2.55
N GLU A 149 10.57 10.10 -1.65
CA GLU A 149 11.29 10.19 -0.37
C GLU A 149 10.82 9.12 0.62
N ILE A 150 9.51 8.84 0.62
CA ILE A 150 8.86 7.88 1.50
C ILE A 150 7.75 7.18 0.73
N PHE A 151 7.60 5.89 0.98
CA PHE A 151 6.41 5.13 0.59
C PHE A 151 5.48 4.98 1.79
N VAL A 152 4.21 5.40 1.65
CA VAL A 152 3.21 5.29 2.71
C VAL A 152 2.16 4.24 2.38
N TYR A 153 1.91 3.32 3.32
CA TYR A 153 0.88 2.28 3.15
C TYR A 153 0.02 2.14 4.42
N PRO A 154 -0.92 3.09 4.67
CA PRO A 154 -1.70 3.17 5.90
C PRO A 154 -2.91 2.23 5.90
N SER A 155 -2.84 1.12 5.17
CA SER A 155 -3.94 0.19 4.94
C SER A 155 -4.37 -0.49 6.24
N ARG A 156 -5.68 -0.55 6.48
CA ARG A 156 -6.27 -1.20 7.66
C ARG A 156 -6.35 -2.70 7.53
N PHE A 157 -6.44 -3.19 6.31
CA PHE A 157 -6.59 -4.62 6.03
C PHE A 157 -5.99 -5.01 4.69
N GLU A 158 -5.04 -5.93 4.74
CA GLU A 158 -4.37 -6.53 3.58
C GLU A 158 -4.13 -8.03 3.80
N GLY A 159 -3.80 -8.74 2.74
CA GLY A 159 -3.37 -10.13 2.82
C GLY A 159 -1.87 -10.27 3.08
N PHE A 160 -1.05 -9.33 2.55
CA PHE A 160 0.39 -9.30 2.76
C PHE A 160 0.95 -7.87 2.65
N GLY A 161 1.04 -7.28 1.46
CA GLY A 161 1.58 -5.94 1.26
C GLY A 161 2.69 -5.89 0.21
N ILE A 162 2.45 -6.46 -0.98
CA ILE A 162 3.41 -6.44 -2.09
C ILE A 162 3.97 -5.03 -2.36
N PRO A 163 3.17 -3.93 -2.36
CA PRO A 163 3.69 -2.58 -2.57
C PRO A 163 4.75 -2.14 -1.55
N ILE A 164 4.72 -2.68 -0.33
CA ILE A 164 5.77 -2.45 0.68
C ILE A 164 7.08 -3.07 0.22
N ILE A 165 7.03 -4.31 -0.29
CA ILE A 165 8.22 -5.01 -0.79
C ILE A 165 8.77 -4.30 -2.02
N GLU A 166 7.91 -3.83 -2.92
CA GLU A 166 8.31 -3.02 -4.09
C GLU A 166 9.07 -1.75 -3.67
N ALA A 167 8.59 -1.05 -2.62
CA ALA A 167 9.24 0.12 -2.06
C ALA A 167 10.62 -0.21 -1.48
N LEU A 168 10.70 -1.23 -0.63
CA LEU A 168 11.96 -1.65 0.02
C LEU A 168 13.02 -2.07 -1.00
N TYR A 169 12.64 -2.88 -2.00
CA TYR A 169 13.56 -3.28 -3.08
C TYR A 169 13.97 -2.11 -3.98
N SER A 170 13.13 -1.10 -4.09
CA SER A 170 13.47 0.16 -4.79
C SER A 170 14.34 1.12 -3.95
N GLY A 171 14.66 0.77 -2.70
CA GLY A 171 15.45 1.58 -1.78
C GLY A 171 14.66 2.72 -1.13
N THR A 172 13.32 2.68 -1.17
CA THR A 172 12.45 3.73 -0.64
C THR A 172 12.04 3.40 0.79
N PRO A 173 12.27 4.27 1.79
CA PRO A 173 11.81 4.10 3.17
C PRO A 173 10.29 3.90 3.25
N VAL A 174 9.85 3.07 4.19
CA VAL A 174 8.43 2.69 4.30
C VAL A 174 7.83 3.16 5.62
N VAL A 175 6.67 3.81 5.53
CA VAL A 175 5.76 4.06 6.64
C VAL A 175 4.46 3.30 6.40
N ALA A 176 4.10 2.38 7.28
CA ALA A 176 2.94 1.51 7.11
C ALA A 176 2.05 1.49 8.36
N ALA A 177 0.83 0.95 8.22
CA ALA A 177 -0.03 0.74 9.38
C ALA A 177 0.46 -0.44 10.22
N THR A 178 0.38 -0.30 11.56
CA THR A 178 0.63 -1.37 12.51
C THR A 178 -0.57 -2.31 12.68
N GLY A 179 -0.34 -3.47 13.28
CA GLY A 179 -1.37 -4.41 13.73
C GLY A 179 -1.92 -5.35 12.66
N SER A 180 -1.20 -5.52 11.54
CA SER A 180 -1.61 -6.37 10.42
C SER A 180 -0.43 -7.16 9.83
N CYS A 181 -0.64 -7.80 8.67
CA CYS A 181 0.42 -8.46 7.90
C CYS A 181 1.46 -7.50 7.31
N LEU A 182 1.26 -6.19 7.38
CA LEU A 182 2.19 -5.20 6.82
C LEU A 182 3.54 -5.21 7.54
N GLU A 183 3.56 -5.57 8.83
CA GLU A 183 4.79 -5.75 9.61
C GLU A 183 5.60 -6.96 9.11
N GLU A 184 4.91 -8.00 8.60
CA GLU A 184 5.57 -9.16 8.00
C GLU A 184 6.22 -8.80 6.65
N ALA A 185 5.59 -7.90 5.88
CA ALA A 185 6.09 -7.44 4.58
C ALA A 185 7.21 -6.40 4.71
N GLY A 186 7.09 -5.47 5.66
CA GLY A 186 7.99 -4.33 5.81
C GLY A 186 9.20 -4.59 6.71
N GLY A 187 9.15 -5.63 7.56
CA GLY A 187 10.26 -5.98 8.43
C GLY A 187 10.57 -4.92 9.50
N PRO A 188 11.69 -5.09 10.24
CA PRO A 188 12.01 -4.25 11.41
C PRO A 188 12.51 -2.84 11.06
N ASP A 189 12.93 -2.60 9.83
CA ASP A 189 13.52 -1.32 9.40
C ASP A 189 12.48 -0.34 8.84
N SER A 190 11.20 -0.74 8.80
CA SER A 190 10.08 0.12 8.44
C SER A 190 9.46 0.79 9.67
N ILE A 191 8.81 1.94 9.47
CA ILE A 191 8.08 2.64 10.54
C ILE A 191 6.61 2.21 10.51
N TYR A 192 6.06 1.89 11.69
CA TYR A 192 4.67 1.46 11.81
C TYR A 192 3.88 2.41 12.70
N VAL A 193 2.74 2.87 12.21
CA VAL A 193 1.88 3.86 12.87
C VAL A 193 0.46 3.31 12.96
N ASN A 194 -0.25 3.62 14.04
CA ASN A 194 -1.67 3.30 14.11
C ASN A 194 -2.42 3.98 12.94
N PRO A 195 -3.20 3.24 12.13
CA PRO A 195 -3.89 3.78 10.96
C PRO A 195 -4.92 4.88 11.29
N ASP A 196 -5.27 5.08 12.55
CA ASP A 196 -6.16 6.15 13.04
C ASP A 196 -5.41 7.35 13.62
N ASP A 197 -4.08 7.27 13.76
CA ASP A 197 -3.25 8.32 14.31
C ASP A 197 -2.65 9.21 13.20
N ILE A 198 -3.40 10.24 12.82
CA ILE A 198 -2.97 11.19 11.77
C ILE A 198 -1.72 11.98 12.20
N THR A 199 -1.63 12.35 13.48
CA THR A 199 -0.48 13.09 14.02
C THR A 199 0.78 12.21 14.04
N GLY A 200 0.64 10.95 14.49
CA GLY A 200 1.73 9.98 14.44
C GLY A 200 2.19 9.71 13.01
N LEU A 201 1.24 9.67 12.05
CA LEU A 201 1.57 9.50 10.63
C LEU A 201 2.35 10.71 10.08
N ALA A 202 1.94 11.95 10.43
CA ALA A 202 2.69 13.15 10.06
C ALA A 202 4.09 13.20 10.70
N GLY A 203 4.23 12.69 11.92
CA GLY A 203 5.54 12.62 12.60
C GLY A 203 6.47 11.53 12.08
N ALA A 204 5.94 10.56 11.33
CA ALA A 204 6.70 9.48 10.69
C ALA A 204 7.20 9.85 9.28
N PHE A 205 6.66 10.90 8.68
CA PHE A 205 7.09 11.46 7.39
C PHE A 205 8.25 12.43 7.56
#